data_9ef97e3ff280b440b6cbe9d3c17ca1f2
#
_entry.id   9ef97e3ff280b440b6cbe9d3c17ca1f2
#
_cell.length_a   1.000
_cell.length_b   1.000
_cell.length_c   1.000
_cell.angle_alpha   90.00
_cell.angle_beta   90.00
_cell.angle_gamma   90.00
#
_symmetry.space_group_name_H-M   'P 1'
#
loop_
_entity.id
_entity.type
_entity.pdbx_description
1 polymer ?
#
loop_
_entity_poly.entity_id
_entity_poly.type
_entity_poly.pdbx_seq_one_letter_code
_entity_poly.pdbx_strand_id
1 'polypeptide(L)'
;MDTKNVIAAISLSAAVIILYSLFFAPSPKELKDLNQEKTALNSEAPKLDVSEKIIEISREDAIKDSDRIKFENENIKGSISLKGGIIDDLIFKNYTETLDGQNNITLLSPKKFSQGYYVETGWVSSSKNIDLPNSKTIWKVDGNNKLAPNQSVTLSWSNNQGIVFEKIIQIDENFLFSIDQKIENKSNKSYDFYSYGQIIRNKSPDITNFYILHEGLIGVFDDQLVEEDYDDIKEKEFSKNASSGWLGITDKYWITTLIPEENKEFRADFDFKNKFRANFIETKPLTLVSNGSISSNVRVIIAAKEVDVIDNYAENSKISK
;
A
#
# COMPACT_ATOMS: atom_id res chain seq x y z
N MET A 1 -12.06 -6.71 -63.70
CA MET A 1 -12.73 -5.88 -62.69
C MET A 1 -12.71 -4.46 -63.16
N ASP A 2 -13.87 -3.81 -63.13
CA ASP A 2 -14.01 -2.46 -63.65
C ASP A 2 -13.39 -1.45 -62.68
N THR A 3 -12.31 -0.78 -63.10
CA THR A 3 -11.56 0.16 -62.24
C THR A 3 -12.44 1.25 -61.64
N LYS A 4 -13.54 1.62 -62.32
CA LYS A 4 -14.52 2.59 -61.81
C LYS A 4 -15.25 2.08 -60.57
N ASN A 5 -15.59 0.79 -60.52
CA ASN A 5 -16.29 0.20 -59.37
C ASN A 5 -15.35 0.04 -58.16
N VAL A 6 -14.04 -0.18 -58.39
CA VAL A 6 -13.04 -0.24 -57.32
C VAL A 6 -12.85 1.13 -56.69
N ILE A 7 -12.72 2.18 -57.51
CA ILE A 7 -12.58 3.56 -57.01
C ILE A 7 -13.84 3.99 -56.24
N ALA A 8 -15.03 3.66 -56.75
CA ALA A 8 -16.28 3.96 -56.04
C ALA A 8 -16.38 3.25 -54.68
N ALA A 9 -15.96 1.99 -54.59
CA ALA A 9 -15.96 1.25 -53.36
C ALA A 9 -14.97 1.82 -52.32
N ILE A 10 -13.76 2.20 -52.75
CA ILE A 10 -12.75 2.84 -51.89
C ILE A 10 -13.26 4.20 -51.39
N SER A 11 -13.84 5.02 -52.26
CA SER A 11 -14.38 6.32 -51.92
C SER A 11 -15.54 6.21 -50.91
N LEU A 12 -16.43 5.24 -51.08
CA LEU A 12 -17.54 4.99 -50.18
C LEU A 12 -17.03 4.51 -48.78
N SER A 13 -16.06 3.62 -48.78
CA SER A 13 -15.43 3.15 -47.54
C SER A 13 -14.73 4.29 -46.80
N ALA A 14 -14.00 5.15 -47.47
CA ALA A 14 -13.35 6.31 -46.89
C ALA A 14 -14.39 7.30 -46.34
N ALA A 15 -15.49 7.55 -47.05
CA ALA A 15 -16.58 8.42 -46.58
C ALA A 15 -17.24 7.85 -45.26
N VAL A 16 -17.45 6.55 -45.18
CA VAL A 16 -17.99 5.90 -43.97
C VAL A 16 -17.01 6.04 -42.80
N ILE A 17 -15.71 5.83 -43.02
CA ILE A 17 -14.69 6.00 -41.97
C ILE A 17 -14.64 7.44 -41.48
N ILE A 18 -14.69 8.42 -42.37
CA ILE A 18 -14.70 9.84 -42.01
C ILE A 18 -15.95 10.21 -41.25
N LEU A 19 -17.15 9.76 -41.68
CA LEU A 19 -18.39 10.00 -40.95
C LEU A 19 -18.36 9.32 -39.59
N TYR A 20 -17.88 8.10 -39.47
CA TYR A 20 -17.71 7.42 -38.19
C TYR A 20 -16.78 8.19 -37.25
N SER A 21 -15.64 8.67 -37.77
CA SER A 21 -14.70 9.43 -36.94
C SER A 21 -15.24 10.78 -36.48
N LEU A 22 -16.11 11.42 -37.26
CA LEU A 22 -16.74 12.70 -36.86
C LEU A 22 -17.83 12.56 -35.81
N PHE A 23 -18.57 11.42 -35.79
CA PHE A 23 -19.71 11.23 -34.91
C PHE A 23 -19.44 10.27 -33.74
N PHE A 24 -18.48 9.37 -33.87
CA PHE A 24 -18.23 8.30 -32.89
C PHE A 24 -16.79 8.24 -32.37
N ALA A 25 -15.86 9.03 -32.93
CA ALA A 25 -14.52 9.08 -32.38
C ALA A 25 -14.54 9.75 -31.00
N PRO A 26 -13.88 9.18 -30.00
CA PRO A 26 -13.82 9.78 -28.66
C PRO A 26 -13.18 11.17 -28.72
N SER A 27 -13.69 12.09 -27.94
CA SER A 27 -13.15 13.45 -27.85
C SER A 27 -11.68 13.44 -27.36
N PRO A 28 -10.88 14.47 -27.67
CA PRO A 28 -9.52 14.59 -27.15
C PRO A 28 -9.44 14.52 -25.61
N LYS A 29 -10.51 14.85 -24.92
CA LYS A 29 -10.64 14.75 -23.47
C LYS A 29 -10.84 13.29 -23.05
N GLU A 30 -11.75 12.56 -23.70
CA GLU A 30 -11.96 11.12 -23.46
C GLU A 30 -10.73 10.29 -23.78
N LEU A 31 -9.97 10.62 -24.84
CA LEU A 31 -8.69 9.97 -25.15
C LEU A 31 -7.62 10.26 -24.10
N LYS A 32 -7.65 11.43 -23.46
CA LYS A 32 -6.75 11.80 -22.37
C LYS A 32 -7.11 11.03 -21.11
N ASP A 33 -8.40 10.92 -20.81
CA ASP A 33 -8.91 10.17 -19.66
C ASP A 33 -8.64 8.66 -19.83
N LEU A 34 -8.88 8.09 -21.04
CA LEU A 34 -8.54 6.69 -21.36
C LEU A 34 -7.02 6.41 -21.32
N ASN A 35 -6.18 7.38 -21.71
CA ASN A 35 -4.73 7.23 -21.61
C ASN A 35 -4.24 7.36 -20.15
N GLN A 36 -4.86 8.22 -19.35
CA GLN A 36 -4.59 8.31 -17.91
C GLN A 36 -5.02 7.02 -17.21
N GLU A 37 -6.20 6.49 -17.52
CA GLU A 37 -6.69 5.23 -16.98
C GLU A 37 -5.80 4.05 -17.36
N LYS A 38 -5.34 3.97 -18.63
CA LYS A 38 -4.34 2.96 -19.05
C LYS A 38 -2.99 3.14 -18.38
N THR A 39 -2.55 4.37 -18.10
CA THR A 39 -1.29 4.64 -17.41
C THR A 39 -1.43 4.27 -15.94
N ALA A 40 -2.58 4.56 -15.31
CA ALA A 40 -2.89 4.16 -13.94
C ALA A 40 -3.00 2.63 -13.80
N LEU A 41 -3.68 1.96 -14.75
CA LEU A 41 -3.76 0.50 -14.81
C LEU A 41 -2.38 -0.19 -14.96
N ASN A 42 -1.41 0.51 -15.56
CA ASN A 42 -0.04 0.03 -15.69
C ASN A 42 0.89 0.52 -14.56
N SER A 43 0.44 1.41 -13.68
CA SER A 43 1.18 1.78 -12.48
C SER A 43 1.09 0.61 -11.51
N GLU A 44 2.21 -0.02 -11.22
CA GLU A 44 2.31 -1.08 -10.24
C GLU A 44 2.86 -0.46 -8.94
N ALA A 45 2.38 -0.93 -7.79
CA ALA A 45 3.08 -0.69 -6.54
C ALA A 45 4.55 -1.09 -6.71
N PRO A 46 5.51 -0.48 -5.99
CA PRO A 46 6.92 -0.77 -6.16
C PRO A 46 7.16 -2.27 -6.15
N LYS A 47 7.89 -2.75 -7.18
CA LYS A 47 8.23 -4.17 -7.26
C LYS A 47 9.00 -4.59 -6.03
N LEU A 48 8.64 -5.74 -5.48
CA LEU A 48 9.42 -6.34 -4.40
C LEU A 48 10.88 -6.47 -4.84
N ASP A 49 11.81 -6.02 -4.01
CA ASP A 49 13.23 -6.29 -4.22
C ASP A 49 13.51 -7.77 -3.91
N VAL A 50 13.19 -8.64 -4.88
CA VAL A 50 13.44 -10.09 -4.80
C VAL A 50 14.92 -10.43 -4.78
N SER A 51 15.80 -9.46 -5.07
CA SER A 51 17.25 -9.62 -5.02
C SER A 51 17.81 -9.55 -3.59
N GLU A 52 17.09 -8.96 -2.64
CA GLU A 52 17.51 -9.01 -1.23
C GLU A 52 17.40 -10.45 -0.71
N LYS A 53 18.56 -11.08 -0.57
CA LYS A 53 18.65 -12.40 0.08
C LYS A 53 18.13 -12.28 1.51
N ILE A 54 17.19 -13.14 1.86
CA ILE A 54 16.82 -13.37 3.26
C ILE A 54 18.04 -13.99 3.91
N ILE A 55 18.64 -13.25 4.84
CA ILE A 55 19.81 -13.70 5.60
C ILE A 55 19.28 -14.26 6.91
N GLU A 56 19.81 -15.38 7.37
CA GLU A 56 19.52 -15.88 8.72
C GLU A 56 20.24 -15.02 9.76
N ILE A 57 19.64 -13.86 10.09
CA ILE A 57 20.05 -13.00 11.19
C ILE A 57 18.96 -12.99 12.25
N SER A 58 19.34 -12.71 13.50
CA SER A 58 18.37 -12.56 14.58
C SER A 58 17.48 -11.33 14.32
N ARG A 59 16.27 -11.33 14.92
CA ARG A 59 15.39 -10.16 14.85
C ARG A 59 16.05 -8.93 15.47
N GLU A 60 16.74 -9.11 16.60
CA GLU A 60 17.45 -8.07 17.33
C GLU A 60 18.55 -7.41 16.48
N ASP A 61 19.28 -8.19 15.70
CA ASP A 61 20.30 -7.65 14.78
C ASP A 61 19.68 -6.98 13.56
N ALA A 62 18.55 -7.51 13.07
CA ALA A 62 17.81 -6.87 11.98
C ALA A 62 17.24 -5.50 12.39
N ILE A 63 16.81 -5.33 13.64
CA ILE A 63 16.35 -4.04 14.20
C ILE A 63 17.45 -3.00 14.21
N LYS A 64 18.70 -3.39 14.42
CA LYS A 64 19.86 -2.48 14.48
C LYS A 64 20.31 -1.94 13.11
N ASP A 65 19.72 -2.39 12.00
CA ASP A 65 20.11 -1.99 10.62
C ASP A 65 19.88 -0.49 10.31
N SER A 66 19.08 0.19 11.12
CA SER A 66 18.82 1.63 10.97
C SER A 66 18.41 2.28 12.28
N ASP A 67 18.51 3.62 12.32
CA ASP A 67 17.85 4.40 13.35
C ASP A 67 16.34 4.22 13.29
N ARG A 68 15.68 4.35 14.45
CA ARG A 68 14.27 4.01 14.59
C ARG A 68 13.52 5.00 15.49
N ILE A 69 12.24 5.18 15.19
CA ILE A 69 11.31 5.88 16.07
C ILE A 69 10.56 4.83 16.88
N LYS A 70 10.63 4.91 18.19
CA LYS A 70 9.85 4.04 19.08
C LYS A 70 8.41 4.52 19.17
N PHE A 71 7.48 3.58 19.20
CA PHE A 71 6.08 3.85 19.52
C PHE A 71 5.58 2.95 20.65
N GLU A 72 4.64 3.46 21.41
CA GLU A 72 4.00 2.72 22.49
C GLU A 72 2.65 3.33 22.87
N ASN A 73 1.67 2.46 23.10
CA ASN A 73 0.40 2.75 23.76
C ASN A 73 0.08 1.65 24.80
N GLU A 74 -1.17 1.51 25.22
CA GLU A 74 -1.56 0.50 26.22
C GLU A 74 -1.48 -0.94 25.67
N ASN A 75 -1.72 -1.14 24.37
CA ASN A 75 -1.87 -2.45 23.74
C ASN A 75 -0.63 -2.92 22.97
N ILE A 76 0.10 -1.99 22.37
CA ILE A 76 1.23 -2.29 21.49
C ILE A 76 2.47 -1.46 21.82
N LYS A 77 3.63 -2.01 21.52
CA LYS A 77 4.93 -1.33 21.47
C LYS A 77 5.74 -1.79 20.30
N GLY A 78 6.64 -0.94 19.82
CA GLY A 78 7.48 -1.29 18.68
C GLY A 78 8.28 -0.12 18.18
N SER A 79 8.66 -0.19 16.90
CA SER A 79 9.41 0.90 16.29
C SER A 79 9.24 0.96 14.76
N ILE A 80 9.44 2.16 14.22
CA ILE A 80 9.43 2.47 12.79
C ILE A 80 10.87 2.64 12.34
N SER A 81 11.28 1.92 11.30
CA SER A 81 12.59 2.06 10.70
C SER A 81 12.70 3.36 9.91
N LEU A 82 13.72 4.17 10.14
CA LEU A 82 14.01 5.35 9.31
C LEU A 82 14.51 4.98 7.92
N LYS A 83 15.01 3.75 7.73
CA LYS A 83 15.34 3.22 6.42
C LYS A 83 14.09 2.67 5.74
N GLY A 84 13.66 3.34 4.69
CA GLY A 84 12.40 3.07 3.99
C GLY A 84 11.16 3.72 4.63
N GLY A 85 11.23 4.18 5.90
CA GLY A 85 10.08 4.73 6.61
C GLY A 85 8.98 3.68 6.79
N ILE A 86 9.34 2.46 7.24
CA ILE A 86 8.48 1.27 7.32
C ILE A 86 8.16 0.91 8.77
N ILE A 87 6.96 0.34 8.99
CA ILE A 87 6.55 -0.24 10.27
C ILE A 87 6.89 -1.73 10.21
N ASP A 88 7.97 -2.14 10.86
CA ASP A 88 8.53 -3.49 10.78
C ASP A 88 8.94 -4.07 12.13
N ASP A 89 8.38 -3.54 13.20
CA ASP A 89 8.62 -4.00 14.57
C ASP A 89 7.41 -3.65 15.42
N LEU A 90 6.60 -4.66 15.76
CA LEU A 90 5.43 -4.51 16.62
C LEU A 90 5.24 -5.72 17.52
N ILE A 91 5.06 -5.45 18.79
CA ILE A 91 4.85 -6.43 19.86
C ILE A 91 3.55 -6.09 20.56
N PHE A 92 2.69 -7.07 20.79
CA PHE A 92 1.51 -6.95 21.62
C PHE A 92 1.89 -7.03 23.10
N LYS A 93 1.45 -6.09 23.92
CA LYS A 93 1.77 -6.03 25.35
C LYS A 93 0.92 -6.98 26.20
N ASN A 94 -0.28 -7.26 25.74
CA ASN A 94 -1.31 -8.00 26.49
C ASN A 94 -1.43 -9.47 26.05
N TYR A 95 -0.60 -9.93 25.11
CA TYR A 95 -0.63 -11.30 24.58
C TYR A 95 0.75 -11.94 24.66
N THR A 96 0.79 -13.20 25.05
CA THR A 96 2.01 -13.97 25.25
C THR A 96 2.03 -15.22 24.35
N GLU A 97 3.23 -15.68 23.99
CA GLU A 97 3.43 -16.85 23.14
C GLU A 97 2.98 -18.16 23.84
N THR A 98 3.08 -18.16 25.18
CA THR A 98 2.71 -19.30 26.01
C THR A 98 1.85 -18.85 27.19
N LEU A 99 1.10 -19.78 27.78
CA LEU A 99 0.30 -19.51 28.96
C LEU A 99 1.14 -19.08 30.17
N ASP A 100 2.42 -19.41 30.19
CA ASP A 100 3.36 -19.05 31.26
C ASP A 100 3.76 -17.57 31.23
N GLY A 101 3.41 -16.85 30.16
CA GLY A 101 3.53 -15.40 30.06
C GLY A 101 4.95 -14.83 29.94
N GLN A 102 5.94 -15.64 29.51
CA GLN A 102 7.34 -15.19 29.49
C GLN A 102 7.67 -14.23 28.32
N ASN A 103 7.10 -14.49 27.12
CA ASN A 103 7.37 -13.70 25.92
C ASN A 103 6.09 -13.14 25.34
N ASN A 104 6.10 -11.86 25.00
CA ASN A 104 5.00 -11.23 24.29
C ASN A 104 4.99 -11.63 22.81
N ILE A 105 3.80 -11.72 22.22
CA ILE A 105 3.63 -11.96 20.80
C ILE A 105 4.26 -10.82 19.99
N THR A 106 5.20 -11.19 19.11
CA THR A 106 5.76 -10.30 18.08
C THR A 106 5.04 -10.54 16.77
N LEU A 107 4.29 -9.55 16.27
CA LEU A 107 3.60 -9.68 14.99
C LEU A 107 4.45 -9.18 13.83
N LEU A 108 4.92 -7.93 13.88
CA LEU A 108 5.78 -7.41 12.83
C LEU A 108 7.25 -7.62 13.14
N SER A 109 8.01 -7.93 12.11
CA SER A 109 9.44 -8.19 12.18
C SER A 109 10.18 -7.61 10.96
N PRO A 110 11.44 -7.15 11.13
CA PRO A 110 12.20 -6.50 10.08
C PRO A 110 12.33 -7.34 8.81
N LYS A 111 12.32 -6.67 7.67
CA LYS A 111 12.33 -7.31 6.34
C LYS A 111 13.51 -8.25 6.09
N LYS A 112 14.66 -8.03 6.73
CA LYS A 112 15.85 -8.87 6.63
C LYS A 112 15.78 -10.13 7.48
N PHE A 113 14.90 -10.17 8.48
CA PHE A 113 14.68 -11.37 9.29
C PHE A 113 13.97 -12.44 8.47
N SER A 114 14.27 -13.71 8.69
CA SER A 114 13.67 -14.82 7.93
C SER A 114 12.14 -14.85 8.02
N GLN A 115 11.56 -14.41 9.14
CA GLN A 115 10.14 -14.25 9.39
C GLN A 115 9.68 -12.79 9.20
N GLY A 116 10.37 -12.02 8.37
CA GLY A 116 10.04 -10.61 8.14
C GLY A 116 8.58 -10.42 7.76
N TYR A 117 7.92 -9.48 8.45
CA TYR A 117 6.53 -9.10 8.26
C TYR A 117 6.39 -7.61 8.55
N TYR A 118 6.05 -6.81 7.55
CA TYR A 118 6.14 -5.35 7.65
C TYR A 118 5.16 -4.63 6.73
N VAL A 119 4.92 -3.36 7.05
CA VAL A 119 4.05 -2.46 6.31
C VAL A 119 4.88 -1.33 5.71
N GLU A 120 4.65 -1.06 4.44
CA GLU A 120 5.25 0.04 3.69
C GLU A 120 4.17 0.86 2.99
N THR A 121 4.29 2.19 3.01
CA THR A 121 3.44 3.11 2.27
C THR A 121 4.31 4.08 1.49
N GLY A 122 3.78 4.68 0.43
CA GLY A 122 4.58 5.60 -0.36
C GLY A 122 3.88 6.12 -1.60
N TRP A 123 4.70 6.56 -2.54
CA TRP A 123 4.26 7.14 -3.79
C TRP A 123 4.97 6.49 -4.97
N VAL A 124 4.23 6.25 -6.04
CA VAL A 124 4.79 6.01 -7.36
C VAL A 124 4.43 7.17 -8.28
N SER A 125 5.15 7.32 -9.39
CA SER A 125 4.89 8.39 -10.35
C SER A 125 4.89 7.85 -11.76
N SER A 126 3.95 8.31 -12.59
CA SER A 126 3.99 8.12 -14.03
C SER A 126 4.93 9.10 -14.73
N SER A 127 5.36 10.15 -14.03
CA SER A 127 6.32 11.12 -14.56
C SER A 127 7.71 10.49 -14.66
N LYS A 128 8.32 10.58 -15.84
CA LYS A 128 9.67 10.06 -16.07
C LYS A 128 10.72 10.91 -15.37
N ASN A 129 11.80 10.27 -14.89
CA ASN A 129 12.98 10.93 -14.35
C ASN A 129 12.71 11.76 -13.08
N ILE A 130 11.86 11.27 -12.18
CA ILE A 130 11.71 11.79 -10.83
C ILE A 130 12.24 10.78 -9.81
N ASP A 131 13.08 11.25 -8.91
CA ASP A 131 13.62 10.43 -7.83
C ASP A 131 12.57 10.32 -6.72
N LEU A 132 12.19 9.08 -6.37
CA LEU A 132 11.23 8.74 -5.33
C LEU A 132 11.91 8.11 -4.12
N PRO A 133 11.36 8.31 -2.91
CA PRO A 133 11.79 7.52 -1.76
C PRO A 133 11.57 6.03 -2.05
N ASN A 134 12.46 5.20 -1.57
CA ASN A 134 12.40 3.75 -1.72
C ASN A 134 12.86 3.04 -0.45
N SER A 135 12.91 1.72 -0.48
CA SER A 135 13.28 0.89 0.67
C SER A 135 14.70 1.13 1.23
N LYS A 136 15.56 1.87 0.52
CA LYS A 136 16.92 2.24 0.96
C LYS A 136 17.02 3.69 1.42
N THR A 137 15.97 4.49 1.21
CA THR A 137 15.93 5.90 1.60
C THR A 137 16.01 6.03 3.11
N ILE A 138 16.93 6.87 3.58
CA ILE A 138 17.00 7.24 5.00
C ILE A 138 16.17 8.49 5.22
N TRP A 139 15.10 8.35 5.97
CA TRP A 139 14.22 9.45 6.34
C TRP A 139 14.80 10.23 7.52
N LYS A 140 14.57 11.53 7.54
CA LYS A 140 14.87 12.40 8.68
C LYS A 140 13.64 12.52 9.56
N VAL A 141 13.88 12.62 10.86
CA VAL A 141 12.81 12.89 11.84
C VAL A 141 12.76 14.38 12.10
N ASP A 142 11.59 14.97 11.92
CA ASP A 142 11.35 16.37 12.24
C ASP A 142 10.54 16.43 13.54
N GLY A 143 11.16 16.93 14.62
CA GLY A 143 10.54 17.07 15.93
C GLY A 143 10.75 15.87 16.87
N ASN A 144 9.66 15.35 17.45
CA ASN A 144 9.71 14.29 18.46
C ASN A 144 10.12 12.93 17.81
N ASN A 145 10.98 12.18 18.50
CA ASN A 145 11.46 10.85 18.05
C ASN A 145 10.74 9.68 18.77
N LYS A 146 9.66 9.95 19.47
CA LYS A 146 8.80 8.96 20.13
C LYS A 146 7.35 9.22 19.75
N LEU A 147 6.64 8.16 19.36
CA LEU A 147 5.24 8.21 18.99
C LEU A 147 4.38 7.58 20.10
N ALA A 148 3.36 8.30 20.53
CA ALA A 148 2.36 7.88 21.50
C ALA A 148 0.97 8.41 21.08
N PRO A 149 -0.13 7.93 21.68
CA PRO A 149 -1.45 8.47 21.41
C PRO A 149 -1.50 9.99 21.58
N ASN A 150 -2.29 10.65 20.73
CA ASN A 150 -2.42 12.11 20.68
C ASN A 150 -1.12 12.88 20.30
N GLN A 151 -0.14 12.17 19.77
CA GLN A 151 1.11 12.72 19.24
C GLN A 151 1.30 12.30 17.79
N SER A 152 2.09 13.06 17.06
CA SER A 152 2.53 12.71 15.72
C SER A 152 4.04 12.77 15.59
N VAL A 153 4.57 11.99 14.66
CA VAL A 153 5.96 12.05 14.23
C VAL A 153 5.99 12.32 12.75
N THR A 154 6.82 13.26 12.33
CA THR A 154 7.01 13.60 10.92
C THR A 154 8.34 13.05 10.45
N LEU A 155 8.29 12.25 9.38
CA LEU A 155 9.43 11.84 8.59
C LEU A 155 9.51 12.67 7.35
N SER A 156 10.68 13.20 7.00
CA SER A 156 10.88 13.97 5.77
C SER A 156 12.06 13.44 4.95
N TRP A 157 11.92 13.57 3.63
CA TRP A 157 13.00 13.33 2.68
C TRP A 157 12.84 14.23 1.46
N SER A 158 13.94 14.77 0.95
CA SER A 158 13.95 15.64 -0.24
C SER A 158 14.81 15.03 -1.32
N ASN A 159 14.33 15.04 -2.56
CA ASN A 159 15.14 14.74 -3.71
C ASN A 159 15.90 15.98 -4.22
N ASN A 160 16.85 15.77 -5.14
CA ASN A 160 17.64 16.87 -5.74
C ASN A 160 16.85 17.68 -6.79
N GLN A 161 15.55 17.40 -6.97
CA GLN A 161 14.68 18.00 -7.98
C GLN A 161 13.69 19.01 -7.38
N GLY A 162 13.87 19.35 -6.10
CA GLY A 162 13.02 20.30 -5.39
C GLY A 162 11.68 19.71 -4.90
N ILE A 163 11.59 18.40 -4.77
CA ILE A 163 10.41 17.72 -4.23
C ILE A 163 10.70 17.24 -2.81
N VAL A 164 9.82 17.57 -1.88
CA VAL A 164 9.89 17.15 -0.47
C VAL A 164 8.76 16.17 -0.21
N PHE A 165 9.10 15.02 0.34
CA PHE A 165 8.17 13.98 0.77
C PHE A 165 8.12 13.96 2.29
N GLU A 166 6.91 13.92 2.84
CA GLU A 166 6.67 13.84 4.26
C GLU A 166 5.73 12.67 4.58
N LYS A 167 5.95 12.01 5.72
CA LYS A 167 5.02 11.07 6.34
C LYS A 167 4.75 11.56 7.75
N ILE A 168 3.50 11.91 8.03
CA ILE A 168 3.04 12.28 9.37
C ILE A 168 2.31 11.07 9.93
N ILE A 169 2.89 10.45 10.97
CA ILE A 169 2.43 9.20 11.52
C ILE A 169 1.85 9.44 12.91
N GLN A 170 0.66 8.91 13.13
CA GLN A 170 -0.06 8.94 14.40
C GLN A 170 -0.47 7.51 14.79
N ILE A 171 -0.61 7.25 16.08
CA ILE A 171 -1.25 6.04 16.62
C ILE A 171 -2.40 6.43 17.54
N ASP A 172 -3.43 5.61 17.54
CA ASP A 172 -4.51 5.73 18.52
C ASP A 172 -4.18 4.98 19.83
N GLU A 173 -5.16 4.87 20.73
CA GLU A 173 -5.01 4.17 22.01
C GLU A 173 -5.04 2.64 21.85
N ASN A 174 -5.46 2.12 20.68
CA ASN A 174 -5.60 0.69 20.43
C ASN A 174 -4.58 0.19 19.39
N PHE A 175 -4.96 0.08 18.10
CA PHE A 175 -4.19 -0.64 17.09
C PHE A 175 -4.10 0.10 15.74
N LEU A 176 -4.65 1.31 15.64
CA LEU A 176 -4.73 2.07 14.40
C LEU A 176 -3.54 3.02 14.25
N PHE A 177 -2.85 2.92 13.12
CA PHE A 177 -1.92 3.92 12.63
C PHE A 177 -2.60 4.73 11.53
N SER A 178 -2.48 6.07 11.61
CA SER A 178 -2.84 6.98 10.53
C SER A 178 -1.58 7.57 9.94
N ILE A 179 -1.41 7.46 8.63
CA ILE A 179 -0.22 7.90 7.91
C ILE A 179 -0.64 8.89 6.83
N ASP A 180 -0.47 10.17 7.14
CA ASP A 180 -0.64 11.24 6.15
C ASP A 180 0.65 11.37 5.34
N GLN A 181 0.57 11.01 4.07
CA GLN A 181 1.66 11.15 3.11
C GLN A 181 1.48 12.47 2.37
N LYS A 182 2.45 13.36 2.45
CA LYS A 182 2.43 14.66 1.80
C LYS A 182 3.61 14.82 0.86
N ILE A 183 3.38 15.48 -0.28
CA ILE A 183 4.44 15.89 -1.20
C ILE A 183 4.33 17.40 -1.41
N GLU A 184 5.44 18.10 -1.29
CA GLU A 184 5.58 19.51 -1.59
C GLU A 184 6.51 19.72 -2.78
N ASN A 185 6.10 20.53 -3.74
CA ASN A 185 6.85 20.82 -4.95
C ASN A 185 7.42 22.23 -4.91
N LYS A 186 8.73 22.36 -4.78
CA LYS A 186 9.47 23.63 -4.85
C LYS A 186 10.10 23.86 -6.23
N SER A 187 9.75 23.02 -7.21
CA SER A 187 10.24 23.11 -8.59
C SER A 187 9.24 23.86 -9.49
N ASN A 188 9.66 24.14 -10.71
CA ASN A 188 8.82 24.78 -11.73
C ASN A 188 8.12 23.80 -12.68
N LYS A 189 8.11 22.49 -12.33
CA LYS A 189 7.48 21.43 -13.13
C LYS A 189 6.29 20.84 -12.41
N SER A 190 5.40 20.22 -13.15
CA SER A 190 4.30 19.43 -12.58
C SER A 190 4.58 17.93 -12.73
N TYR A 191 4.06 17.14 -11.79
CA TYR A 191 4.25 15.69 -11.73
C TYR A 191 2.97 14.98 -11.31
N ASP A 192 2.76 13.77 -11.77
CA ASP A 192 1.63 12.94 -11.39
C ASP A 192 2.09 11.80 -10.47
N PHE A 193 1.40 11.67 -9.33
CA PHE A 193 1.71 10.68 -8.31
C PHE A 193 0.50 9.81 -8.00
N TYR A 194 0.76 8.57 -7.57
CA TYR A 194 -0.23 7.63 -7.09
C TYR A 194 0.21 7.15 -5.71
N SER A 195 -0.70 7.22 -4.73
CA SER A 195 -0.45 6.69 -3.39
C SER A 195 -0.56 5.16 -3.42
N TYR A 196 0.29 4.50 -2.65
CA TYR A 196 0.25 3.05 -2.46
C TYR A 196 0.50 2.67 -1.00
N GLY A 197 0.07 1.46 -0.66
CA GLY A 197 0.44 0.76 0.56
C GLY A 197 0.63 -0.72 0.28
N GLN A 198 1.53 -1.35 1.01
CA GLN A 198 1.77 -2.79 0.92
C GLN A 198 2.12 -3.41 2.26
N ILE A 199 1.60 -4.61 2.48
CA ILE A 199 1.94 -5.51 3.58
C ILE A 199 2.72 -6.64 2.96
N ILE A 200 3.92 -6.91 3.49
CA ILE A 200 4.81 -7.91 2.95
C ILE A 200 5.17 -8.89 4.06
N ARG A 201 5.07 -10.18 3.74
CA ARG A 201 5.44 -11.28 4.64
C ARG A 201 6.38 -12.25 3.95
N ASN A 202 7.55 -12.50 4.55
CA ASN A 202 8.58 -13.34 3.95
C ASN A 202 8.16 -14.81 3.85
N LYS A 203 7.46 -15.33 4.86
CA LYS A 203 6.99 -16.73 4.93
C LYS A 203 5.59 -16.80 5.51
N SER A 204 4.80 -17.78 5.07
CA SER A 204 3.56 -18.14 5.77
C SER A 204 3.88 -18.63 7.19
N PRO A 205 2.99 -18.41 8.16
CA PRO A 205 3.11 -19.04 9.47
C PRO A 205 2.99 -20.57 9.36
N ASP A 206 3.36 -21.28 10.41
CA ASP A 206 3.03 -22.69 10.53
C ASP A 206 1.51 -22.81 10.73
N ILE A 207 0.80 -23.17 9.66
CA ILE A 207 -0.65 -23.27 9.67
C ILE A 207 -1.03 -24.53 10.46
N THR A 208 -1.64 -24.36 11.62
CA THR A 208 -2.35 -25.45 12.27
C THR A 208 -3.71 -25.58 11.59
N ASN A 209 -3.87 -26.60 10.75
CA ASN A 209 -5.11 -26.93 10.03
C ASN A 209 -6.29 -27.19 10.96
N PHE A 210 -6.77 -26.17 11.65
CA PHE A 210 -8.05 -26.15 12.34
C PHE A 210 -9.07 -25.39 11.48
N TYR A 211 -10.00 -26.11 10.94
CA TYR A 211 -11.01 -25.81 9.93
C TYR A 211 -11.93 -24.58 10.15
N ILE A 212 -11.61 -23.61 11.00
CA ILE A 212 -12.64 -22.67 11.45
C ILE A 212 -12.33 -21.20 11.14
N LEU A 213 -11.07 -20.82 10.89
CA LEU A 213 -10.69 -19.43 10.65
C LEU A 213 -9.73 -19.35 9.47
N HIS A 214 -10.00 -18.43 8.55
CA HIS A 214 -9.12 -18.13 7.42
C HIS A 214 -7.76 -17.59 7.91
N GLU A 215 -6.68 -18.13 7.38
CA GLU A 215 -5.29 -17.66 7.54
C GLU A 215 -4.70 -17.46 6.14
N GLY A 216 -4.44 -16.22 5.77
CA GLY A 216 -3.99 -15.90 4.41
C GLY A 216 -4.12 -14.41 4.09
N LEU A 217 -4.35 -14.13 2.82
CA LEU A 217 -4.60 -12.78 2.33
C LEU A 217 -6.12 -12.54 2.34
N ILE A 218 -6.53 -11.36 2.76
CA ILE A 218 -7.94 -11.05 2.99
C ILE A 218 -8.23 -9.61 2.59
N GLY A 219 -9.44 -9.32 2.18
CA GLY A 219 -9.89 -7.96 1.96
C GLY A 219 -11.40 -7.87 1.77
N VAL A 220 -11.93 -6.67 1.98
CA VAL A 220 -13.29 -6.31 1.62
C VAL A 220 -13.21 -5.24 0.55
N PHE A 221 -13.86 -5.46 -0.58
CA PHE A 221 -13.82 -4.59 -1.75
C PHE A 221 -15.24 -4.32 -2.23
N ASP A 222 -15.71 -3.07 -2.09
CA ASP A 222 -17.09 -2.69 -2.42
C ASP A 222 -18.12 -3.64 -1.76
N ASP A 223 -17.96 -3.83 -0.43
CA ASP A 223 -18.76 -4.70 0.44
C ASP A 223 -18.69 -6.21 0.11
N GLN A 224 -17.71 -6.64 -0.66
CA GLN A 224 -17.47 -8.05 -0.96
C GLN A 224 -16.22 -8.56 -0.27
N LEU A 225 -16.38 -9.54 0.62
CA LEU A 225 -15.26 -10.26 1.25
C LEU A 225 -14.53 -11.12 0.22
N VAL A 226 -13.22 -11.08 0.26
CA VAL A 226 -12.28 -11.95 -0.49
C VAL A 226 -11.30 -12.56 0.48
N GLU A 227 -11.16 -13.87 0.42
CA GLU A 227 -10.24 -14.67 1.22
C GLU A 227 -9.42 -15.54 0.27
N GLU A 228 -8.10 -15.45 0.35
CA GLU A 228 -7.16 -16.19 -0.50
C GLU A 228 -6.11 -16.87 0.39
N ASP A 229 -6.06 -18.18 0.34
CA ASP A 229 -5.09 -18.96 1.09
C ASP A 229 -3.66 -18.73 0.58
N TYR A 230 -2.66 -18.93 1.44
CA TYR A 230 -1.26 -18.77 1.07
C TYR A 230 -0.85 -19.67 -0.12
N ASP A 231 -1.40 -20.88 -0.22
CA ASP A 231 -1.07 -21.79 -1.30
C ASP A 231 -1.74 -21.38 -2.61
N ASP A 232 -2.98 -20.90 -2.57
CA ASP A 232 -3.70 -20.41 -3.75
C ASP A 232 -2.99 -19.21 -4.40
N ILE A 233 -2.49 -18.27 -3.58
CA ILE A 233 -1.73 -17.10 -4.07
C ILE A 233 -0.37 -17.47 -4.67
N LYS A 234 0.25 -18.57 -4.27
CA LYS A 234 1.45 -19.08 -4.94
C LYS A 234 1.17 -19.55 -6.37
N GLU A 235 -0.03 -20.06 -6.60
CA GLU A 235 -0.45 -20.58 -7.90
C GLU A 235 -1.05 -19.50 -8.80
N LYS A 236 -1.83 -18.57 -8.21
CA LYS A 236 -2.57 -17.54 -8.95
C LYS A 236 -2.66 -16.24 -8.19
N GLU A 237 -2.17 -15.16 -8.80
CA GLU A 237 -2.31 -13.81 -8.27
C GLU A 237 -3.78 -13.36 -8.32
N PHE A 238 -4.19 -12.58 -7.32
CA PHE A 238 -5.49 -11.91 -7.28
C PHE A 238 -5.31 -10.43 -7.59
N SER A 239 -6.26 -9.84 -8.35
CA SER A 239 -6.29 -8.40 -8.62
C SER A 239 -7.73 -7.93 -8.78
N LYS A 240 -8.08 -6.82 -8.13
CA LYS A 240 -9.43 -6.21 -8.20
C LYS A 240 -9.35 -4.70 -8.05
N ASN A 241 -10.12 -3.97 -8.90
CA ASN A 241 -10.38 -2.56 -8.68
C ASN A 241 -11.55 -2.38 -7.72
N ALA A 242 -11.46 -1.41 -6.83
CA ALA A 242 -12.49 -1.06 -5.87
C ALA A 242 -12.54 0.45 -5.61
N SER A 243 -13.66 0.94 -5.12
CA SER A 243 -13.86 2.33 -4.70
C SER A 243 -13.95 2.49 -3.19
N SER A 244 -14.07 1.38 -2.47
CA SER A 244 -14.11 1.34 -1.01
C SER A 244 -13.56 0.00 -0.51
N GLY A 245 -13.12 -0.03 0.75
CA GLY A 245 -12.74 -1.25 1.42
C GLY A 245 -11.35 -1.23 2.03
N TRP A 246 -10.83 -2.41 2.32
CA TRP A 246 -9.53 -2.63 2.94
C TRP A 246 -8.95 -3.98 2.48
N LEU A 247 -7.65 -4.17 2.70
CA LEU A 247 -6.96 -5.42 2.38
C LEU A 247 -5.86 -5.70 3.41
N GLY A 248 -5.48 -6.98 3.53
CA GLY A 248 -4.46 -7.33 4.51
C GLY A 248 -4.03 -8.78 4.49
N ILE A 249 -3.36 -9.14 5.57
CA ILE A 249 -2.94 -10.52 5.88
C ILE A 249 -3.49 -10.86 7.25
N THR A 250 -4.13 -12.01 7.38
CA THR A 250 -4.73 -12.49 8.61
C THR A 250 -4.12 -13.84 9.02
N ASP A 251 -3.89 -13.97 10.31
CA ASP A 251 -3.57 -15.22 10.99
C ASP A 251 -4.76 -15.63 11.88
N LYS A 252 -4.66 -16.75 12.55
CA LYS A 252 -5.71 -17.24 13.45
C LYS A 252 -6.23 -16.17 14.44
N TYR A 253 -5.33 -15.40 15.05
CA TYR A 253 -5.66 -14.43 16.10
C TYR A 253 -5.29 -12.99 15.78
N TRP A 254 -4.56 -12.76 14.69
CA TRP A 254 -3.95 -11.48 14.35
C TRP A 254 -4.33 -11.04 12.95
N ILE A 255 -4.38 -9.72 12.76
CA ILE A 255 -4.62 -9.15 11.44
C ILE A 255 -3.76 -7.90 11.25
N THR A 256 -3.24 -7.74 10.04
CA THR A 256 -2.61 -6.50 9.59
C THR A 256 -3.35 -6.05 8.33
N THR A 257 -3.92 -4.84 8.34
CA THR A 257 -4.70 -4.32 7.23
C THR A 257 -4.20 -2.97 6.76
N LEU A 258 -4.43 -2.70 5.48
CA LEU A 258 -4.33 -1.39 4.84
C LEU A 258 -5.73 -0.91 4.46
N ILE A 259 -6.01 0.33 4.77
CA ILE A 259 -7.25 1.00 4.43
C ILE A 259 -6.85 2.23 3.59
N PRO A 260 -7.09 2.19 2.26
CA PRO A 260 -6.87 3.33 1.38
C PRO A 260 -7.70 4.55 1.79
N GLU A 261 -7.33 5.72 1.29
CA GLU A 261 -8.08 6.95 1.52
C GLU A 261 -9.53 6.81 1.03
N GLU A 262 -10.48 7.28 1.84
CA GLU A 262 -11.90 7.23 1.49
C GLU A 262 -12.20 8.00 0.19
N ASN A 263 -13.15 7.48 -0.59
CA ASN A 263 -13.58 8.04 -1.88
C ASN A 263 -12.48 8.09 -2.95
N LYS A 264 -11.43 7.28 -2.81
CA LYS A 264 -10.40 7.08 -3.82
C LYS A 264 -10.54 5.69 -4.42
N GLU A 265 -10.57 5.63 -5.75
CA GLU A 265 -10.50 4.35 -6.45
C GLU A 265 -9.09 3.78 -6.37
N PHE A 266 -8.99 2.50 -6.07
CA PHE A 266 -7.71 1.80 -5.98
C PHE A 266 -7.79 0.42 -6.66
N ARG A 267 -6.64 -0.10 -7.05
CA ARG A 267 -6.45 -1.50 -7.40
C ARG A 267 -5.79 -2.20 -6.22
N ALA A 268 -6.40 -3.28 -5.77
CA ALA A 268 -5.84 -4.20 -4.80
C ALA A 268 -5.24 -5.41 -5.51
N ASP A 269 -4.04 -5.81 -5.10
CA ASP A 269 -3.38 -7.00 -5.62
C ASP A 269 -2.89 -7.87 -4.45
N PHE A 270 -3.09 -9.19 -4.57
CA PHE A 270 -2.48 -10.21 -3.74
C PHE A 270 -1.54 -11.04 -4.61
N ASP A 271 -0.28 -11.13 -4.24
CA ASP A 271 0.72 -11.85 -5.03
C ASP A 271 1.78 -12.54 -4.16
N PHE A 272 2.47 -13.52 -4.79
CA PHE A 272 3.63 -14.20 -4.24
C PHE A 272 4.79 -14.16 -5.22
N LYS A 273 5.84 -13.41 -4.84
CA LYS A 273 7.13 -13.38 -5.58
C LYS A 273 8.26 -13.62 -4.58
N ASN A 274 8.42 -14.85 -4.12
CA ASN A 274 9.27 -15.26 -3.01
C ASN A 274 8.85 -14.69 -1.64
N LYS A 275 7.87 -13.79 -1.60
CA LYS A 275 7.25 -13.20 -0.41
C LYS A 275 5.77 -12.99 -0.71
N PHE A 276 4.93 -13.16 0.28
CA PHE A 276 3.52 -12.81 0.20
C PHE A 276 3.36 -11.30 0.28
N ARG A 277 2.49 -10.76 -0.56
CA ARG A 277 2.19 -9.33 -0.58
C ARG A 277 0.70 -9.09 -0.76
N ALA A 278 0.13 -8.28 0.12
CA ALA A 278 -1.14 -7.62 -0.07
C ALA A 278 -0.86 -6.13 -0.29
N ASN A 279 -1.26 -5.57 -1.43
CA ASN A 279 -0.99 -4.17 -1.73
C ASN A 279 -2.16 -3.49 -2.43
N PHE A 280 -2.21 -2.17 -2.30
CA PHE A 280 -3.07 -1.33 -3.12
C PHE A 280 -2.26 -0.20 -3.79
N ILE A 281 -2.80 0.29 -4.88
CA ILE A 281 -2.36 1.52 -5.53
C ILE A 281 -3.60 2.31 -5.99
N GLU A 282 -3.64 3.62 -5.73
CA GLU A 282 -4.68 4.49 -6.27
C GLU A 282 -4.65 4.46 -7.81
N THR A 283 -5.82 4.40 -8.46
CA THR A 283 -5.91 4.29 -9.92
C THR A 283 -5.87 5.63 -10.62
N LYS A 284 -6.20 6.71 -9.92
CA LYS A 284 -6.17 8.08 -10.44
C LYS A 284 -4.99 8.86 -9.87
N PRO A 285 -4.22 9.57 -10.71
CA PRO A 285 -3.10 10.36 -10.22
C PRO A 285 -3.56 11.61 -9.47
N LEU A 286 -2.76 11.99 -8.49
CA LEU A 286 -2.77 13.32 -7.91
C LEU A 286 -1.73 14.17 -8.64
N THR A 287 -2.19 15.20 -9.33
CA THR A 287 -1.29 16.12 -10.05
C THR A 287 -0.70 17.16 -9.12
N LEU A 288 0.60 17.06 -8.87
CA LEU A 288 1.38 18.01 -8.09
C LEU A 288 1.88 19.15 -8.99
N VAL A 289 1.20 20.28 -8.94
CA VAL A 289 1.58 21.47 -9.72
C VAL A 289 2.83 22.15 -9.15
N SER A 290 3.47 23.00 -9.95
CA SER A 290 4.59 23.85 -9.50
C SER A 290 4.20 24.68 -8.27
N ASN A 291 5.07 24.71 -7.25
CA ASN A 291 4.84 25.37 -5.96
C ASN A 291 3.56 24.92 -5.22
N GLY A 292 3.04 23.73 -5.55
CA GLY A 292 1.87 23.13 -4.91
C GLY A 292 2.23 22.05 -3.92
N SER A 293 1.19 21.49 -3.30
CA SER A 293 1.29 20.28 -2.46
C SER A 293 0.11 19.36 -2.70
N ILE A 294 0.33 18.07 -2.50
CA ILE A 294 -0.69 17.02 -2.50
C ILE A 294 -0.52 16.17 -1.25
N SER A 295 -1.58 15.48 -0.85
CA SER A 295 -1.55 14.52 0.24
C SER A 295 -2.49 13.34 -0.02
N SER A 296 -2.21 12.23 0.63
CA SER A 296 -3.06 11.05 0.70
C SER A 296 -2.92 10.43 2.09
N ASN A 297 -4.02 9.95 2.65
CA ASN A 297 -4.05 9.26 3.93
C ASN A 297 -4.12 7.75 3.73
N VAL A 298 -3.31 7.01 4.47
CA VAL A 298 -3.38 5.55 4.55
C VAL A 298 -3.53 5.17 6.01
N ARG A 299 -4.57 4.41 6.32
CA ARG A 299 -4.76 3.86 7.67
C ARG A 299 -4.29 2.41 7.71
N VAL A 300 -3.71 2.02 8.82
CA VAL A 300 -3.17 0.67 9.04
C VAL A 300 -3.66 0.17 10.38
N ILE A 301 -4.36 -0.97 10.40
CA ILE A 301 -4.72 -1.65 11.65
C ILE A 301 -3.81 -2.85 11.79
N ILE A 302 -3.15 -2.98 12.95
CA ILE A 302 -2.28 -4.09 13.31
C ILE A 302 -2.77 -4.61 14.65
N ALA A 303 -3.70 -5.59 14.64
CA ALA A 303 -4.54 -5.90 15.78
C ALA A 303 -4.59 -7.37 16.14
N ALA A 304 -4.89 -7.64 17.41
CA ALA A 304 -5.57 -8.86 17.78
C ALA A 304 -7.02 -8.82 17.29
N LYS A 305 -7.56 -9.97 16.86
CA LYS A 305 -8.95 -10.07 16.38
C LYS A 305 -9.94 -10.04 17.55
N GLU A 306 -9.94 -8.93 18.31
CA GLU A 306 -10.90 -8.65 19.37
C GLU A 306 -12.17 -8.07 18.74
N VAL A 307 -13.30 -8.74 18.94
CA VAL A 307 -14.58 -8.37 18.29
C VAL A 307 -14.96 -6.93 18.63
N ASP A 308 -14.90 -6.54 19.89
CA ASP A 308 -15.29 -5.20 20.34
C ASP A 308 -14.44 -4.08 19.71
N VAL A 309 -13.13 -4.33 19.53
CA VAL A 309 -12.20 -3.37 18.92
C VAL A 309 -12.45 -3.25 17.42
N ILE A 310 -12.63 -4.38 16.74
CA ILE A 310 -12.91 -4.42 15.29
C ILE A 310 -14.25 -3.76 15.00
N ASP A 311 -15.29 -4.06 15.76
CA ASP A 311 -16.61 -3.44 15.62
C ASP A 311 -16.58 -1.93 15.86
N ASN A 312 -15.82 -1.47 16.87
CA ASN A 312 -15.63 -0.05 17.13
C ASN A 312 -14.93 0.66 15.96
N TYR A 313 -13.92 0.06 15.34
CA TYR A 313 -13.31 0.62 14.13
C TYR A 313 -14.26 0.64 12.94
N ALA A 314 -15.07 -0.40 12.74
CA ALA A 314 -16.05 -0.44 11.68
C ALA A 314 -17.10 0.68 11.83
N GLU A 315 -17.59 0.92 13.04
CA GLU A 315 -18.64 1.90 13.32
C GLU A 315 -18.10 3.35 13.32
N ASN A 316 -16.97 3.60 14.00
CA ASN A 316 -16.49 4.95 14.23
C ASN A 316 -15.49 5.43 13.17
N SER A 317 -14.79 4.53 12.50
CA SER A 317 -13.80 4.86 11.47
C SER A 317 -14.29 4.63 10.04
N LYS A 318 -15.59 4.33 9.85
CA LYS A 318 -16.21 4.06 8.54
C LYS A 318 -15.44 2.99 7.73
N ILE A 319 -14.99 1.95 8.39
CA ILE A 319 -14.31 0.83 7.76
C ILE A 319 -15.37 -0.23 7.48
N SER A 320 -15.48 -0.72 6.24
CA SER A 320 -16.40 -1.82 5.88
C SER A 320 -16.13 -3.05 6.75
N LYS A 321 -17.21 -3.69 7.24
CA LYS A 321 -17.12 -4.90 8.05
C LYS A 321 -16.75 -6.11 7.23
#